data_d70cc1a961d9bb3c5a16635d7031f702
#
_entry.id   d70cc1a961d9bb3c5a16635d7031f702
#
_cell.length_a   1.000
_cell.length_b   1.000
_cell.length_c   1.000
_cell.angle_alpha   90.00
_cell.angle_beta   90.00
_cell.angle_gamma   90.00
#
_symmetry.space_group_name_H-M   'P 1'
#
loop_
_entity.id
_entity.type
_entity.pdbx_description
1 polymer ?
#
loop_
_entity_poly.entity_id
_entity_poly.type
_entity_poly.pdbx_seq_one_letter_code
_entity_poly.pdbx_strand_id
1 'polypeptide(L)'
;MSLNKKSIDDINVKGKRVLVRCDFNVPLKDGKITDENRINGALPTIQKLIKDGGKVILCSHLGKVKNGPNEGESLAPVAAALEAKLGQKVTFVADYNVTGEAATKAVSEMKEGDVVLLQNTRFRGKEETKPQEAGDAFAKELADLADVYVCDAFGSAHRAHASVAGVTKFITAKGGENVVGYLMQKEIDFLGKAVENPVRPFVAILGGAKVADKLNVIDNLLEKADTLIIGGGMAYTFLKAQGYEIGISMLDETKIDYCKEMLAKAEKLGKKILLPVDAVTIKAVSYTHLRAHETRSNL
;
A
#
# COMPACT_ATOMS: atom_id res chain seq x y z
N MET A 1 2.53 6.04 -20.40
CA MET A 1 2.22 7.26 -19.61
C MET A 1 3.27 7.36 -18.50
N SER A 2 4.06 8.43 -18.49
CA SER A 2 4.99 8.65 -17.37
C SER A 2 4.20 8.84 -16.08
N LEU A 3 4.50 8.04 -15.05
CA LEU A 3 3.95 8.16 -13.70
C LEU A 3 4.55 9.37 -12.95
N ASN A 4 4.95 10.42 -13.67
CA ASN A 4 5.56 11.61 -13.09
C ASN A 4 4.53 12.32 -12.20
N LYS A 5 4.60 12.10 -10.91
CA LYS A 5 3.73 12.71 -9.90
C LYS A 5 4.49 13.80 -9.17
N LYS A 6 3.81 14.90 -8.87
CA LYS A 6 4.34 15.97 -8.05
C LYS A 6 4.66 15.43 -6.65
N SER A 7 5.86 15.71 -6.17
CA SER A 7 6.37 15.26 -4.88
C SER A 7 6.45 16.39 -3.86
N ILE A 8 6.80 16.06 -2.62
CA ILE A 8 7.01 17.07 -1.56
C ILE A 8 8.17 18.02 -1.85
N ASP A 9 9.09 17.67 -2.78
CA ASP A 9 10.18 18.55 -3.19
C ASP A 9 9.73 19.64 -4.18
N ASP A 10 8.56 19.47 -4.80
CA ASP A 10 8.02 20.38 -5.81
C ASP A 10 7.11 21.47 -5.23
N ILE A 11 6.98 21.55 -3.89
CA ILE A 11 6.05 22.44 -3.21
C ILE A 11 6.71 23.18 -2.05
N ASN A 12 6.14 24.33 -1.71
CA ASN A 12 6.51 25.06 -0.49
C ASN A 12 5.45 24.81 0.60
N VAL A 13 5.88 24.26 1.74
CA VAL A 13 5.00 23.92 2.88
C VAL A 13 5.18 24.83 4.07
N LYS A 14 6.09 25.82 4.01
CA LYS A 14 6.37 26.70 5.16
C LYS A 14 5.09 27.38 5.68
N GLY A 15 4.82 27.20 6.96
CA GLY A 15 3.64 27.72 7.65
C GLY A 15 2.31 27.04 7.30
N LYS A 16 2.31 26.13 6.30
CA LYS A 16 1.09 25.43 5.86
C LYS A 16 0.80 24.20 6.73
N ARG A 17 -0.48 23.90 6.90
CA ARG A 17 -0.97 22.65 7.49
C ARG A 17 -0.90 21.57 6.44
N VAL A 18 -0.13 20.52 6.70
CA VAL A 18 0.16 19.44 5.76
C VAL A 18 -0.41 18.13 6.29
N LEU A 19 -1.48 17.62 5.70
CA LEU A 19 -2.03 16.30 6.03
C LEU A 19 -1.25 15.23 5.28
N VAL A 20 -0.58 14.35 6.03
CA VAL A 20 0.21 13.24 5.49
C VAL A 20 -0.49 11.92 5.76
N ARG A 21 -0.87 11.21 4.71
CA ARG A 21 -1.40 9.85 4.82
C ARG A 21 -0.25 8.84 4.85
N CYS A 22 0.05 8.36 6.04
CA CYS A 22 1.08 7.35 6.29
C CYS A 22 0.48 5.92 6.35
N ASP A 23 1.32 4.91 6.24
CA ASP A 23 0.95 3.53 6.53
C ASP A 23 1.57 3.06 7.85
N PHE A 24 0.88 3.32 8.95
CA PHE A 24 1.25 2.90 10.30
C PHE A 24 0.47 1.64 10.74
N ASN A 25 0.04 0.82 9.79
CA ASN A 25 -0.58 -0.46 10.10
C ASN A 25 0.48 -1.48 10.58
N VAL A 26 1.10 -1.17 11.72
CA VAL A 26 2.15 -1.97 12.35
C VAL A 26 1.58 -3.19 13.07
N PRO A 27 2.33 -4.31 13.17
CA PRO A 27 1.91 -5.43 14.00
C PRO A 27 2.05 -5.08 15.48
N LEU A 28 0.98 -5.34 16.24
CA LEU A 28 0.94 -5.16 17.69
C LEU A 28 0.84 -6.52 18.39
N LYS A 29 1.59 -6.68 19.50
CA LYS A 29 1.44 -7.78 20.45
C LYS A 29 1.42 -7.18 21.86
N ASP A 30 0.37 -7.47 22.61
CA ASP A 30 0.18 -6.95 23.98
C ASP A 30 0.33 -5.41 24.07
N GLY A 31 -0.23 -4.71 23.09
CA GLY A 31 -0.15 -3.24 22.99
C GLY A 31 1.21 -2.68 22.56
N LYS A 32 2.20 -3.52 22.28
CA LYS A 32 3.56 -3.11 21.87
C LYS A 32 3.76 -3.38 20.37
N ILE A 33 4.44 -2.45 19.71
CA ILE A 33 4.85 -2.60 18.30
C ILE A 33 5.94 -3.64 18.23
N THR A 34 5.77 -4.67 17.38
CA THR A 34 6.75 -5.74 17.16
C THR A 34 7.61 -5.53 15.92
N ASP A 35 7.20 -4.66 15.00
CA ASP A 35 7.94 -4.27 13.81
C ASP A 35 7.66 -2.78 13.49
N GLU A 36 8.73 -2.01 13.40
CA GLU A 36 8.68 -0.56 13.16
C GLU A 36 9.02 -0.14 11.72
N ASN A 37 9.17 -1.09 10.80
CA ASN A 37 9.60 -0.80 9.42
C ASN A 37 8.68 0.22 8.73
N ARG A 38 7.38 0.17 8.99
CA ARG A 38 6.40 1.12 8.43
C ARG A 38 6.58 2.54 8.97
N ILE A 39 6.89 2.65 10.26
CA ILE A 39 7.20 3.95 10.89
C ILE A 39 8.50 4.50 10.29
N ASN A 40 9.55 3.68 10.24
CA ASN A 40 10.85 4.06 9.68
C ASN A 40 10.74 4.51 8.21
N GLY A 41 9.87 3.85 7.43
CA GLY A 41 9.62 4.21 6.03
C GLY A 41 9.00 5.59 5.84
N ALA A 42 8.20 6.06 6.79
CA ALA A 42 7.56 7.38 6.72
C ALA A 42 8.44 8.53 7.25
N LEU A 43 9.47 8.21 8.06
CA LEU A 43 10.32 9.25 8.69
C LEU A 43 10.94 10.23 7.71
N PRO A 44 11.51 9.83 6.55
CA PRO A 44 12.12 10.77 5.62
C PRO A 44 11.16 11.86 5.14
N THR A 45 9.91 11.49 4.83
CA THR A 45 8.86 12.43 4.44
C THR A 45 8.51 13.37 5.58
N ILE A 46 8.29 12.84 6.78
CA ILE A 46 7.92 13.62 7.98
C ILE A 46 9.03 14.61 8.32
N GLN A 47 10.29 14.16 8.37
CA GLN A 47 11.45 15.01 8.70
C GLN A 47 11.65 16.12 7.68
N LYS A 48 11.47 15.83 6.39
CA LYS A 48 11.53 16.85 5.33
C LYS A 48 10.50 17.95 5.54
N LEU A 49 9.24 17.56 5.78
CA LEU A 49 8.15 18.50 5.99
C LEU A 49 8.37 19.36 7.27
N ILE A 50 8.86 18.77 8.35
CA ILE A 50 9.25 19.49 9.58
C ILE A 50 10.36 20.50 9.27
N LYS A 51 11.43 20.05 8.60
CA LYS A 51 12.58 20.89 8.25
C LYS A 51 12.18 22.08 7.37
N ASP A 52 11.20 21.89 6.49
CA ASP A 52 10.69 22.93 5.60
C ASP A 52 9.66 23.87 6.28
N GLY A 53 9.45 23.73 7.60
CA GLY A 53 8.55 24.57 8.37
C GLY A 53 7.06 24.27 8.18
N GLY A 54 6.72 23.07 7.71
CA GLY A 54 5.33 22.60 7.64
C GLY A 54 4.75 22.29 9.03
N LYS A 55 3.44 22.46 9.19
CA LYS A 55 2.66 22.00 10.35
C LYS A 55 2.13 20.61 9.99
N VAL A 56 2.77 19.56 10.51
CA VAL A 56 2.61 18.19 10.01
C VAL A 56 1.47 17.47 10.74
N ILE A 57 0.42 17.11 10.02
CA ILE A 57 -0.73 16.36 10.53
C ILE A 57 -0.67 14.96 9.93
N LEU A 58 -0.43 13.95 10.77
CA LEU A 58 -0.32 12.56 10.35
C LEU A 58 -1.67 11.86 10.51
N CYS A 59 -2.06 11.08 9.51
CA CYS A 59 -3.19 10.17 9.60
C CYS A 59 -2.85 8.79 9.05
N SER A 60 -3.40 7.75 9.65
CA SER A 60 -3.22 6.37 9.22
C SER A 60 -4.35 5.48 9.69
N HIS A 61 -4.42 4.29 9.11
CA HIS A 61 -5.23 3.20 9.65
C HIS A 61 -4.36 2.22 10.45
N LEU A 62 -5.00 1.49 11.35
CA LEU A 62 -4.43 0.36 12.09
C LEU A 62 -5.48 -0.75 12.20
N GLY A 63 -5.10 -2.00 11.93
CA GLY A 63 -6.01 -3.14 12.01
C GLY A 63 -7.18 -3.10 11.03
N LYS A 64 -8.25 -3.82 11.35
CA LYS A 64 -9.47 -3.92 10.52
C LYS A 64 -10.68 -3.21 11.10
N VAL A 65 -10.68 -2.92 12.40
CA VAL A 65 -11.77 -2.23 13.14
C VAL A 65 -13.14 -2.82 12.81
N LYS A 66 -13.34 -4.10 13.13
CA LYS A 66 -14.58 -4.80 12.77
C LYS A 66 -15.78 -4.42 13.65
N ASN A 67 -15.51 -4.13 14.94
CA ASN A 67 -16.52 -3.93 15.99
C ASN A 67 -16.58 -2.49 16.51
N GLY A 68 -16.18 -1.52 15.68
CA GLY A 68 -16.11 -0.12 16.07
C GLY A 68 -14.80 0.25 16.79
N PRO A 69 -14.67 1.53 17.17
CA PRO A 69 -13.46 2.05 17.83
C PRO A 69 -13.12 1.31 19.11
N ASN A 70 -11.85 1.00 19.31
CA ASN A 70 -11.36 0.32 20.51
C ASN A 70 -9.86 0.62 20.76
N GLU A 71 -9.42 0.48 22.02
CA GLU A 71 -8.04 0.77 22.42
C GLU A 71 -6.99 -0.13 21.75
N GLY A 72 -7.35 -1.39 21.44
CA GLY A 72 -6.42 -2.33 20.78
C GLY A 72 -6.03 -1.94 19.37
N GLU A 73 -6.80 -1.06 18.73
CA GLU A 73 -6.54 -0.53 17.40
C GLU A 73 -6.27 1.00 17.43
N SER A 74 -5.92 1.54 18.62
CA SER A 74 -5.50 2.93 18.78
C SER A 74 -4.09 3.17 18.24
N LEU A 75 -3.84 4.35 17.66
CA LEU A 75 -2.51 4.78 17.20
C LEU A 75 -1.63 5.34 18.33
N ALA A 76 -2.04 5.30 19.58
CA ALA A 76 -1.24 5.77 20.71
C ALA A 76 0.17 5.16 20.77
N PRO A 77 0.38 3.83 20.58
CA PRO A 77 1.73 3.26 20.53
C PRO A 77 2.58 3.82 19.38
N VAL A 78 1.96 4.16 18.25
CA VAL A 78 2.66 4.76 17.10
C VAL A 78 3.09 6.17 17.42
N ALA A 79 2.28 6.97 18.14
CA ALA A 79 2.64 8.31 18.56
C ALA A 79 3.91 8.29 19.43
N ALA A 80 3.97 7.40 20.42
CA ALA A 80 5.15 7.25 21.28
C ALA A 80 6.41 6.84 20.50
N ALA A 81 6.27 5.90 19.54
CA ALA A 81 7.38 5.48 18.69
C ALA A 81 7.87 6.62 17.77
N LEU A 82 6.96 7.41 17.20
CA LEU A 82 7.29 8.59 16.39
C LEU A 82 8.01 9.66 17.21
N GLU A 83 7.53 9.95 18.42
CA GLU A 83 8.15 10.92 19.33
C GLU A 83 9.60 10.53 19.63
N ALA A 84 9.84 9.27 19.99
CA ALA A 84 11.18 8.76 20.23
C ALA A 84 12.11 8.86 19.01
N LYS A 85 11.59 8.59 17.79
CA LYS A 85 12.38 8.61 16.55
C LYS A 85 12.63 10.01 16.00
N LEU A 86 11.68 10.91 16.17
CA LEU A 86 11.80 12.30 15.72
C LEU A 86 12.60 13.16 16.72
N GLY A 87 12.73 12.73 17.97
CA GLY A 87 13.39 13.49 19.03
C GLY A 87 12.63 14.77 19.41
N GLN A 88 11.34 14.84 19.10
CA GLN A 88 10.47 15.97 19.43
C GLN A 88 9.06 15.48 19.76
N LYS A 89 8.29 16.32 20.42
CA LYS A 89 6.91 16.01 20.80
C LYS A 89 6.03 15.71 19.60
N VAL A 90 5.25 14.63 19.71
CA VAL A 90 4.16 14.28 18.80
C VAL A 90 2.84 14.39 19.56
N THR A 91 2.03 15.37 19.21
CA THR A 91 0.72 15.55 19.85
C THR A 91 -0.25 14.51 19.30
N PHE A 92 -0.58 13.50 20.11
CA PHE A 92 -1.56 12.48 19.74
C PHE A 92 -2.98 12.96 20.08
N VAL A 93 -3.87 12.97 19.10
CA VAL A 93 -5.29 13.30 19.28
C VAL A 93 -6.08 12.01 19.48
N ALA A 94 -6.38 11.68 20.75
CA ALA A 94 -7.10 10.46 21.15
C ALA A 94 -8.63 10.58 20.95
N ASP A 95 -9.07 11.27 19.91
CA ASP A 95 -10.49 11.45 19.59
C ASP A 95 -10.98 10.36 18.63
N TYR A 96 -11.94 9.56 19.05
CA TYR A 96 -12.52 8.49 18.24
C TYR A 96 -13.28 9.01 17.02
N ASN A 97 -13.69 10.27 17.01
CA ASN A 97 -14.22 10.95 15.82
C ASN A 97 -13.13 11.31 14.81
N VAL A 98 -11.85 11.16 15.16
CA VAL A 98 -10.66 11.41 14.33
C VAL A 98 -10.49 12.88 13.95
N THR A 99 -11.53 13.56 13.50
CA THR A 99 -11.57 14.94 13.02
C THR A 99 -12.45 15.85 13.87
N GLY A 100 -12.80 15.44 15.10
CA GLY A 100 -13.64 16.19 16.02
C GLY A 100 -13.00 17.49 16.57
N GLU A 101 -13.63 18.06 17.59
CA GLU A 101 -13.18 19.33 18.21
C GLU A 101 -11.74 19.25 18.73
N ALA A 102 -11.34 18.10 19.31
CA ALA A 102 -9.98 17.91 19.81
C ALA A 102 -8.94 17.98 18.68
N ALA A 103 -9.24 17.42 17.50
CA ALA A 103 -8.37 17.49 16.33
C ALA A 103 -8.29 18.93 15.80
N THR A 104 -9.43 19.59 15.66
CA THR A 104 -9.50 20.99 15.20
C THR A 104 -8.71 21.91 16.12
N LYS A 105 -8.87 21.75 17.43
CA LYS A 105 -8.12 22.52 18.43
C LYS A 105 -6.61 22.27 18.33
N ALA A 106 -6.19 20.99 18.35
CA ALA A 106 -4.77 20.63 18.26
C ALA A 106 -4.12 21.20 17.01
N VAL A 107 -4.80 21.12 15.86
CA VAL A 107 -4.31 21.63 14.57
C VAL A 107 -4.24 23.17 14.56
N SER A 108 -5.22 23.86 15.16
CA SER A 108 -5.23 25.33 15.23
C SER A 108 -4.08 25.91 16.06
N GLU A 109 -3.62 25.18 17.08
CA GLU A 109 -2.55 25.57 17.99
C GLU A 109 -1.14 25.25 17.46
N MET A 110 -1.01 24.54 16.32
CA MET A 110 0.29 24.15 15.73
C MET A 110 1.15 25.35 15.32
N LYS A 111 2.44 25.21 15.58
CA LYS A 111 3.52 26.06 15.05
C LYS A 111 4.27 25.36 13.93
N GLU A 112 5.09 26.08 13.19
CA GLU A 112 5.98 25.50 12.19
C GLU A 112 6.87 24.42 12.82
N GLY A 113 6.92 23.25 12.18
CA GLY A 113 7.65 22.07 12.65
C GLY A 113 6.92 21.18 13.64
N ASP A 114 5.76 21.59 14.16
CA ASP A 114 4.97 20.74 15.06
C ASP A 114 4.38 19.53 14.32
N VAL A 115 4.21 18.44 15.07
CA VAL A 115 3.62 17.19 14.59
C VAL A 115 2.40 16.81 15.42
N VAL A 116 1.29 16.59 14.74
CA VAL A 116 0.04 16.05 15.31
C VAL A 116 -0.21 14.69 14.66
N LEU A 117 -0.54 13.67 15.43
CA LEU A 117 -1.04 12.38 14.93
C LEU A 117 -2.53 12.25 15.28
N LEU A 118 -3.36 12.11 14.26
CA LEU A 118 -4.78 11.81 14.45
C LEU A 118 -4.99 10.35 14.85
N GLN A 119 -6.16 10.04 15.41
CA GLN A 119 -6.56 8.67 15.73
C GLN A 119 -6.81 7.85 14.46
N ASN A 120 -6.94 6.54 14.62
CA ASN A 120 -7.14 5.56 13.55
C ASN A 120 -8.31 5.95 12.63
N THR A 121 -8.03 6.23 11.36
CA THR A 121 -9.03 6.65 10.37
C THR A 121 -10.16 5.65 10.22
N ARG A 122 -9.91 4.35 10.45
CA ARG A 122 -10.93 3.29 10.39
C ARG A 122 -11.95 3.34 11.51
N PHE A 123 -11.76 4.15 12.55
CA PHE A 123 -12.78 4.40 13.55
C PHE A 123 -14.03 5.07 12.97
N ARG A 124 -13.89 5.74 11.83
CA ARG A 124 -15.02 6.30 11.05
C ARG A 124 -15.75 5.25 10.19
N GLY A 125 -15.36 3.98 10.24
CA GLY A 125 -16.09 2.87 9.62
C GLY A 125 -16.31 3.06 8.10
N LYS A 126 -17.58 3.13 7.68
CA LYS A 126 -17.95 3.30 6.27
C LYS A 126 -17.57 4.67 5.70
N GLU A 127 -17.55 5.72 6.52
CA GLU A 127 -17.14 7.06 6.09
C GLU A 127 -15.69 7.09 5.60
N GLU A 128 -14.81 6.26 6.21
CA GLU A 128 -13.45 6.05 5.72
C GLU A 128 -13.40 5.09 4.53
N THR A 129 -14.05 3.90 4.64
CA THR A 129 -13.81 2.82 3.68
C THR A 129 -14.67 2.90 2.42
N LYS A 130 -15.78 3.62 2.47
CA LYS A 130 -16.75 3.83 1.38
C LYS A 130 -17.29 5.27 1.39
N PRO A 131 -16.42 6.26 1.26
CA PRO A 131 -16.78 7.67 1.48
C PRO A 131 -17.91 8.15 0.58
N GLN A 132 -17.98 7.68 -0.67
CA GLN A 132 -19.03 8.07 -1.61
C GLN A 132 -20.42 7.61 -1.17
N GLU A 133 -20.52 6.39 -0.61
CA GLU A 133 -21.78 5.87 -0.04
C GLU A 133 -22.18 6.66 1.24
N ALA A 134 -21.21 7.22 1.95
CA ALA A 134 -21.40 8.00 3.19
C ALA A 134 -21.41 9.53 2.97
N GLY A 135 -21.52 10.00 1.73
CA GLY A 135 -21.63 11.43 1.41
C GLY A 135 -20.32 12.23 1.52
N ASP A 136 -19.17 11.54 1.57
CA ASP A 136 -17.83 12.14 1.62
C ASP A 136 -17.54 13.10 2.81
N ALA A 137 -18.39 13.11 3.84
CA ALA A 137 -18.27 14.04 4.97
C ALA A 137 -16.90 13.94 5.65
N PHE A 138 -16.44 12.74 5.98
CA PHE A 138 -15.15 12.53 6.62
C PHE A 138 -13.97 12.97 5.74
N ALA A 139 -14.06 12.76 4.43
CA ALA A 139 -13.04 13.24 3.49
C ALA A 139 -12.94 14.78 3.49
N LYS A 140 -14.10 15.45 3.57
CA LYS A 140 -14.15 16.90 3.69
C LYS A 140 -13.59 17.39 5.02
N GLU A 141 -13.97 16.76 6.14
CA GLU A 141 -13.46 17.08 7.47
C GLU A 141 -11.92 16.96 7.54
N LEU A 142 -11.34 15.89 6.97
CA LEU A 142 -9.88 15.74 6.85
C LEU A 142 -9.26 16.87 6.04
N ALA A 143 -9.87 17.23 4.92
CA ALA A 143 -9.39 18.33 4.09
C ALA A 143 -9.48 19.69 4.81
N ASP A 144 -10.49 19.95 5.62
CA ASP A 144 -10.65 21.19 6.36
C ASP A 144 -9.52 21.42 7.41
N LEU A 145 -8.90 20.36 7.89
CA LEU A 145 -7.73 20.43 8.78
C LEU A 145 -6.44 20.88 8.10
N ALA A 146 -6.33 20.83 6.76
CA ALA A 146 -5.04 20.99 6.06
C ALA A 146 -5.12 21.89 4.83
N ASP A 147 -4.01 22.46 4.43
CA ASP A 147 -3.85 23.26 3.22
C ASP A 147 -3.22 22.46 2.07
N VAL A 148 -2.46 21.42 2.42
CA VAL A 148 -1.76 20.51 1.49
C VAL A 148 -2.03 19.07 1.91
N TYR A 149 -2.15 18.16 0.94
CA TYR A 149 -2.23 16.74 1.18
C TYR A 149 -1.03 16.00 0.59
N VAL A 150 -0.46 15.10 1.38
CA VAL A 150 0.65 14.22 0.99
C VAL A 150 0.23 12.76 1.12
N CYS A 151 0.25 12.01 0.02
CA CYS A 151 0.08 10.57 0.04
C CYS A 151 1.43 9.87 0.19
N ASP A 152 1.65 9.18 1.30
CA ASP A 152 2.87 8.44 1.58
C ASP A 152 2.58 7.00 2.05
N ALA A 153 1.53 6.40 1.49
CA ALA A 153 1.02 5.09 1.87
C ALA A 153 0.72 4.22 0.65
N PHE A 154 1.77 3.73 -0.03
CA PHE A 154 1.65 2.94 -1.26
C PHE A 154 0.73 1.72 -1.07
N GLY A 155 0.88 0.95 0.01
CA GLY A 155 0.06 -0.21 0.30
C GLY A 155 -1.45 0.07 0.41
N SER A 156 -1.85 1.33 0.60
CA SER A 156 -3.24 1.78 0.67
C SER A 156 -3.70 2.57 -0.55
N ALA A 157 -2.80 2.97 -1.45
CA ALA A 157 -3.08 3.88 -2.56
C ALA A 157 -4.11 3.35 -3.57
N HIS A 158 -4.26 2.03 -3.66
CA HIS A 158 -5.25 1.37 -4.52
C HIS A 158 -6.70 1.45 -3.98
N ARG A 159 -6.91 2.00 -2.78
CA ARG A 159 -8.22 2.06 -2.11
C ARG A 159 -8.84 3.44 -2.27
N ALA A 160 -10.12 3.49 -2.64
CA ALA A 160 -10.90 4.74 -2.70
C ALA A 160 -11.38 5.20 -1.31
N HIS A 161 -10.49 5.14 -0.30
CA HIS A 161 -10.80 5.56 1.07
C HIS A 161 -10.86 7.09 1.19
N ALA A 162 -11.59 7.60 2.20
CA ALA A 162 -11.69 9.02 2.48
C ALA A 162 -10.31 9.67 2.67
N SER A 163 -9.46 9.05 3.52
CA SER A 163 -8.10 9.55 3.82
C SER A 163 -7.09 9.33 2.70
N VAL A 164 -7.43 8.61 1.61
CA VAL A 164 -6.52 8.32 0.48
C VAL A 164 -6.94 9.09 -0.76
N ALA A 165 -8.12 8.79 -1.31
CA ALA A 165 -8.63 9.39 -2.54
C ALA A 165 -9.67 10.50 -2.28
N GLY A 166 -10.56 10.31 -1.31
CA GLY A 166 -11.66 11.25 -1.04
C GLY A 166 -11.17 12.65 -0.70
N VAL A 167 -10.19 12.76 0.17
CA VAL A 167 -9.63 14.03 0.66
C VAL A 167 -9.07 14.90 -0.46
N THR A 168 -8.49 14.31 -1.51
CA THR A 168 -7.80 15.03 -2.58
C THR A 168 -8.71 16.01 -3.34
N LYS A 169 -9.98 15.63 -3.57
CA LYS A 169 -10.92 16.49 -4.27
C LYS A 169 -11.24 17.77 -3.49
N PHE A 170 -11.33 17.69 -2.17
CA PHE A 170 -11.60 18.84 -1.30
C PHE A 170 -10.38 19.74 -1.13
N ILE A 171 -9.17 19.16 -1.04
CA ILE A 171 -7.92 19.93 -1.06
C ILE A 171 -7.80 20.71 -2.39
N THR A 172 -8.03 20.05 -3.54
CA THR A 172 -8.00 20.70 -4.84
C THR A 172 -9.06 21.81 -4.95
N ALA A 173 -10.28 21.57 -4.47
CA ALA A 173 -11.38 22.53 -4.55
C ALA A 173 -11.10 23.85 -3.83
N LYS A 174 -10.25 23.83 -2.79
CA LYS A 174 -9.82 25.05 -2.06
C LYS A 174 -8.45 25.60 -2.52
N GLY A 175 -7.96 25.14 -3.69
CA GLY A 175 -6.69 25.59 -4.28
C GLY A 175 -5.44 24.99 -3.63
N GLY A 176 -5.59 23.96 -2.80
CA GLY A 176 -4.48 23.24 -2.19
C GLY A 176 -3.85 22.21 -3.14
N GLU A 177 -2.68 21.72 -2.77
CA GLU A 177 -1.90 20.78 -3.57
C GLU A 177 -1.99 19.36 -3.02
N ASN A 178 -2.05 18.39 -3.94
CA ASN A 178 -1.98 16.96 -3.63
C ASN A 178 -0.69 16.40 -4.23
N VAL A 179 0.19 15.89 -3.38
CA VAL A 179 1.51 15.42 -3.79
C VAL A 179 1.83 14.06 -3.16
N VAL A 180 2.92 13.44 -3.58
CA VAL A 180 3.41 12.20 -3.00
C VAL A 180 4.59 12.45 -2.05
N GLY A 181 4.69 11.63 -0.99
CA GLY A 181 5.85 11.59 -0.12
C GLY A 181 6.97 10.70 -0.69
N TYR A 182 8.10 10.64 -0.02
CA TYR A 182 9.29 9.92 -0.47
C TYR A 182 9.10 8.40 -0.55
N LEU A 183 8.33 7.79 0.38
CA LEU A 183 8.04 6.37 0.30
C LEU A 183 7.23 6.05 -0.97
N MET A 184 6.20 6.83 -1.23
CA MET A 184 5.38 6.69 -2.42
C MET A 184 6.17 6.97 -3.71
N GLN A 185 7.03 8.00 -3.71
CA GLN A 185 7.90 8.33 -4.84
C GLN A 185 8.86 7.19 -5.15
N LYS A 186 9.47 6.60 -4.12
CA LYS A 186 10.36 5.45 -4.26
C LYS A 186 9.66 4.26 -4.91
N GLU A 187 8.44 3.93 -4.49
CA GLU A 187 7.65 2.85 -5.09
C GLU A 187 7.28 3.15 -6.55
N ILE A 188 6.90 4.40 -6.86
CA ILE A 188 6.62 4.84 -8.23
C ILE A 188 7.87 4.72 -9.11
N ASP A 189 9.02 5.16 -8.61
CA ASP A 189 10.29 5.10 -9.35
C ASP A 189 10.73 3.67 -9.62
N PHE A 190 10.67 2.80 -8.62
CA PHE A 190 11.09 1.41 -8.79
C PHE A 190 10.10 0.59 -9.61
N LEU A 191 8.82 0.60 -9.26
CA LEU A 191 7.82 -0.21 -9.95
C LEU A 191 7.42 0.37 -11.30
N GLY A 192 7.25 1.69 -11.39
CA GLY A 192 6.89 2.37 -12.63
C GLY A 192 7.98 2.22 -13.68
N LYS A 193 9.23 2.56 -13.35
CA LYS A 193 10.38 2.45 -14.27
C LYS A 193 10.66 1.00 -14.65
N ALA A 194 10.55 0.06 -13.69
CA ALA A 194 10.75 -1.36 -13.99
C ALA A 194 9.76 -1.91 -15.00
N VAL A 195 8.54 -1.36 -15.07
CA VAL A 195 7.49 -1.83 -15.98
C VAL A 195 7.41 -0.99 -17.26
N GLU A 196 7.65 0.34 -17.20
CA GLU A 196 7.55 1.22 -18.38
C GLU A 196 8.83 1.19 -19.24
N ASN A 197 10.00 1.27 -18.60
CA ASN A 197 11.31 1.29 -19.27
C ASN A 197 12.29 0.36 -18.54
N PRO A 198 12.09 -0.96 -18.62
CA PRO A 198 12.91 -1.91 -17.89
C PRO A 198 14.35 -1.91 -18.39
N VAL A 199 15.29 -2.03 -17.46
CA VAL A 199 16.66 -2.43 -17.79
C VAL A 199 16.62 -3.89 -18.24
N ARG A 200 17.24 -4.18 -19.40
CA ARG A 200 17.21 -5.53 -19.96
C ARG A 200 18.47 -6.33 -19.57
N PRO A 201 18.32 -7.65 -19.35
CA PRO A 201 17.09 -8.45 -19.48
C PRO A 201 16.10 -8.21 -18.32
N PHE A 202 14.82 -8.02 -18.64
CA PHE A 202 13.76 -7.90 -17.65
C PHE A 202 13.11 -9.28 -17.40
N VAL A 203 13.31 -9.80 -16.20
CA VAL A 203 12.72 -11.05 -15.74
C VAL A 203 11.59 -10.74 -14.76
N ALA A 204 10.39 -11.17 -15.09
CA ALA A 204 9.24 -11.07 -14.19
C ALA A 204 8.92 -12.43 -13.57
N ILE A 205 8.65 -12.47 -12.26
CA ILE A 205 8.30 -13.68 -11.54
C ILE A 205 6.87 -13.55 -11.03
N LEU A 206 6.01 -14.47 -11.41
CA LEU A 206 4.63 -14.55 -10.94
C LEU A 206 4.40 -15.83 -10.16
N GLY A 207 3.75 -15.70 -9.01
CA GLY A 207 3.27 -16.80 -8.19
C GLY A 207 1.82 -16.57 -7.77
N GLY A 208 1.10 -17.65 -7.50
CA GLY A 208 -0.28 -17.57 -7.03
C GLY A 208 -0.95 -18.94 -7.03
N ALA A 209 -2.15 -19.00 -6.42
CA ALA A 209 -2.92 -20.24 -6.39
C ALA A 209 -3.61 -20.51 -7.74
N LYS A 210 -4.25 -19.48 -8.35
CA LYS A 210 -5.06 -19.62 -9.56
C LYS A 210 -4.59 -18.70 -10.68
N VAL A 211 -4.62 -19.22 -11.91
CA VAL A 211 -4.32 -18.43 -13.13
C VAL A 211 -5.35 -17.33 -13.34
N ALA A 212 -6.63 -17.61 -13.05
CA ALA A 212 -7.73 -16.67 -13.27
C ALA A 212 -7.50 -15.29 -12.61
N ASP A 213 -6.85 -15.27 -11.44
CA ASP A 213 -6.60 -14.02 -10.69
C ASP A 213 -5.51 -13.13 -11.34
N LYS A 214 -4.77 -13.67 -12.32
CA LYS A 214 -3.57 -13.03 -12.91
C LYS A 214 -3.62 -12.88 -14.43
N LEU A 215 -4.75 -13.16 -15.09
CA LEU A 215 -4.83 -13.18 -16.57
C LEU A 215 -4.28 -11.91 -17.22
N ASN A 216 -4.81 -10.74 -16.83
CA ASN A 216 -4.38 -9.45 -17.37
C ASN A 216 -2.92 -9.13 -17.02
N VAL A 217 -2.44 -9.61 -15.88
CA VAL A 217 -1.04 -9.39 -15.45
C VAL A 217 -0.10 -10.21 -16.33
N ILE A 218 -0.42 -11.48 -16.62
CA ILE A 218 0.39 -12.35 -17.47
C ILE A 218 0.47 -11.74 -18.88
N ASP A 219 -0.67 -11.38 -19.44
CA ASP A 219 -0.76 -10.82 -20.79
C ASP A 219 0.07 -9.53 -20.93
N ASN A 220 -0.12 -8.58 -19.99
CA ASN A 220 0.62 -7.33 -19.97
C ASN A 220 2.13 -7.52 -19.73
N LEU A 221 2.53 -8.49 -18.90
CA LEU A 221 3.95 -8.73 -18.63
C LEU A 221 4.64 -9.42 -19.82
N LEU A 222 3.96 -10.26 -20.59
CA LEU A 222 4.50 -10.84 -21.81
C LEU A 222 4.87 -9.80 -22.86
N GLU A 223 4.16 -8.66 -22.92
CA GLU A 223 4.53 -7.57 -23.82
C GLU A 223 5.83 -6.87 -23.38
N LYS A 224 6.14 -6.87 -22.09
CA LYS A 224 7.19 -6.04 -21.48
C LYS A 224 8.43 -6.81 -21.05
N ALA A 225 8.26 -7.99 -20.44
CA ALA A 225 9.36 -8.80 -19.93
C ALA A 225 10.06 -9.57 -21.05
N ASP A 226 11.33 -9.91 -20.85
CA ASP A 226 12.09 -10.82 -21.72
C ASP A 226 11.85 -12.27 -21.31
N THR A 227 11.66 -12.49 -20.02
CA THR A 227 11.37 -13.81 -19.43
C THR A 227 10.32 -13.67 -18.36
N LEU A 228 9.32 -14.55 -18.40
CA LEU A 228 8.30 -14.67 -17.37
C LEU A 228 8.46 -16.02 -16.67
N ILE A 229 8.72 -16.00 -15.35
CA ILE A 229 8.78 -17.21 -14.52
C ILE A 229 7.43 -17.36 -13.82
N ILE A 230 6.78 -18.50 -13.98
CA ILE A 230 5.49 -18.80 -13.36
C ILE A 230 5.68 -19.90 -12.33
N GLY A 231 5.36 -19.60 -11.08
CA GLY A 231 5.46 -20.51 -9.94
C GLY A 231 4.15 -20.65 -9.18
N GLY A 232 4.19 -21.38 -8.05
CA GLY A 232 3.02 -21.64 -7.22
C GLY A 232 1.96 -22.52 -7.90
N GLY A 233 0.75 -22.58 -7.34
CA GLY A 233 -0.34 -23.41 -7.83
C GLY A 233 -0.77 -23.11 -9.27
N MET A 234 -0.63 -21.86 -9.71
CA MET A 234 -0.96 -21.48 -11.08
C MET A 234 -0.07 -22.15 -12.13
N ALA A 235 1.14 -22.57 -11.79
CA ALA A 235 2.03 -23.25 -12.72
C ALA A 235 1.46 -24.60 -13.19
N TYR A 236 0.69 -25.28 -12.36
CA TYR A 236 0.08 -26.56 -12.72
C TYR A 236 -0.91 -26.46 -13.89
N THR A 237 -1.62 -25.36 -14.01
CA THR A 237 -2.50 -25.12 -15.15
C THR A 237 -1.70 -24.97 -16.46
N PHE A 238 -0.54 -24.30 -16.40
CA PHE A 238 0.39 -24.22 -17.54
C PHE A 238 1.02 -25.57 -17.87
N LEU A 239 1.44 -26.34 -16.87
CA LEU A 239 1.99 -27.68 -17.06
C LEU A 239 0.95 -28.61 -17.71
N LYS A 240 -0.32 -28.54 -17.24
CA LYS A 240 -1.41 -29.31 -17.89
C LYS A 240 -1.66 -28.85 -19.31
N ALA A 241 -1.56 -27.57 -19.63
CA ALA A 241 -1.65 -27.03 -20.98
C ALA A 241 -0.54 -27.55 -21.89
N GLN A 242 0.64 -27.88 -21.35
CA GLN A 242 1.74 -28.56 -22.09
C GLN A 242 1.58 -30.08 -22.17
N GLY A 243 0.53 -30.67 -21.60
CA GLY A 243 0.24 -32.09 -21.62
C GLY A 243 0.79 -32.92 -20.46
N TYR A 244 1.37 -32.29 -19.43
CA TYR A 244 1.85 -33.01 -18.27
C TYR A 244 0.71 -33.46 -17.36
N GLU A 245 0.90 -34.61 -16.70
CA GLU A 245 0.03 -35.05 -15.63
C GLU A 245 0.40 -34.39 -14.33
N ILE A 246 -0.60 -33.81 -13.65
CA ILE A 246 -0.40 -33.00 -12.44
C ILE A 246 -0.98 -33.65 -11.17
N GLY A 247 -1.49 -34.90 -11.28
CA GLY A 247 -2.11 -35.63 -10.15
C GLY A 247 -3.31 -34.88 -9.58
N ILE A 248 -3.36 -34.77 -8.26
CA ILE A 248 -4.41 -34.04 -7.50
C ILE A 248 -4.04 -32.57 -7.23
N SER A 249 -3.02 -32.03 -7.90
CA SER A 249 -2.61 -30.65 -7.73
C SER A 249 -3.72 -29.68 -8.17
N MET A 250 -3.67 -28.47 -7.64
CA MET A 250 -4.66 -27.44 -7.98
C MET A 250 -4.65 -27.15 -9.48
N LEU A 251 -5.83 -27.25 -10.11
CA LEU A 251 -6.04 -27.00 -11.53
C LEU A 251 -7.18 -26.00 -11.72
N ASP A 252 -6.98 -25.09 -12.65
CA ASP A 252 -8.03 -24.24 -13.20
C ASP A 252 -8.35 -24.72 -14.63
N GLU A 253 -9.25 -25.71 -14.74
CA GLU A 253 -9.62 -26.34 -16.01
C GLU A 253 -10.13 -25.33 -17.04
N THR A 254 -10.83 -24.29 -16.58
CA THR A 254 -11.40 -23.26 -17.46
C THR A 254 -10.34 -22.37 -18.12
N LYS A 255 -9.08 -22.48 -17.71
CA LYS A 255 -7.96 -21.63 -18.15
C LYS A 255 -6.85 -22.38 -18.87
N ILE A 256 -7.05 -23.66 -19.18
CA ILE A 256 -6.06 -24.46 -19.94
C ILE A 256 -5.83 -23.85 -21.34
N ASP A 257 -6.90 -23.49 -22.03
CA ASP A 257 -6.77 -22.92 -23.39
C ASP A 257 -6.12 -21.53 -23.35
N TYR A 258 -6.45 -20.71 -22.36
CA TYR A 258 -5.74 -19.44 -22.12
C TYR A 258 -4.23 -19.67 -21.89
N CYS A 259 -3.85 -20.68 -21.12
CA CYS A 259 -2.43 -20.99 -20.89
C CYS A 259 -1.73 -21.40 -22.20
N LYS A 260 -2.39 -22.18 -23.07
CA LYS A 260 -1.87 -22.51 -24.42
C LYS A 260 -1.67 -21.26 -25.27
N GLU A 261 -2.66 -20.36 -25.26
CA GLU A 261 -2.56 -19.07 -25.97
C GLU A 261 -1.39 -18.23 -25.49
N MET A 262 -1.16 -18.14 -24.16
CA MET A 262 -0.04 -17.38 -23.60
C MET A 262 1.32 -18.00 -23.93
N LEU A 263 1.44 -19.33 -23.93
CA LEU A 263 2.64 -20.02 -24.39
C LEU A 263 2.94 -19.73 -25.87
N ALA A 264 1.94 -19.84 -26.73
CA ALA A 264 2.07 -19.51 -28.14
C ALA A 264 2.37 -18.03 -28.39
N LYS A 265 1.74 -17.14 -27.62
CA LYS A 265 2.02 -15.68 -27.65
C LYS A 265 3.49 -15.40 -27.28
N ALA A 266 3.99 -16.03 -26.21
CA ALA A 266 5.38 -15.87 -25.79
C ALA A 266 6.36 -16.27 -26.89
N GLU A 267 6.14 -17.43 -27.53
CA GLU A 267 6.95 -17.92 -28.65
C GLU A 267 6.93 -16.94 -29.82
N LYS A 268 5.74 -16.48 -30.23
CA LYS A 268 5.56 -15.50 -31.31
C LYS A 268 6.30 -14.17 -31.02
N LEU A 269 6.35 -13.74 -29.77
CA LEU A 269 7.02 -12.52 -29.34
C LEU A 269 8.53 -12.72 -29.09
N GLY A 270 9.05 -13.94 -29.21
CA GLY A 270 10.45 -14.28 -28.88
C GLY A 270 10.75 -14.17 -27.38
N LYS A 271 9.72 -14.30 -26.53
CA LYS A 271 9.80 -14.24 -25.07
C LYS A 271 9.85 -15.63 -24.45
N LYS A 272 10.33 -15.74 -23.22
CA LYS A 272 10.40 -17.02 -22.51
C LYS A 272 9.37 -17.08 -21.39
N ILE A 273 8.59 -18.15 -21.33
CA ILE A 273 7.85 -18.55 -20.12
C ILE A 273 8.60 -19.75 -19.53
N LEU A 274 9.06 -19.60 -18.30
CA LEU A 274 9.71 -20.66 -17.55
C LEU A 274 8.72 -21.19 -16.50
N LEU A 275 8.58 -22.50 -16.47
CA LEU A 275 7.77 -23.24 -15.52
C LEU A 275 8.67 -24.08 -14.61
N PRO A 276 8.23 -24.47 -13.41
CA PRO A 276 8.95 -25.42 -12.55
C PRO A 276 9.23 -26.71 -13.32
N VAL A 277 10.45 -27.23 -13.17
CA VAL A 277 10.88 -28.51 -13.78
C VAL A 277 10.64 -29.70 -12.85
N ASP A 278 10.45 -29.42 -11.55
CA ASP A 278 10.13 -30.39 -10.51
C ASP A 278 9.23 -29.77 -9.44
N ALA A 279 8.69 -30.59 -8.55
CA ALA A 279 7.90 -30.14 -7.42
C ALA A 279 8.04 -31.11 -6.24
N VAL A 280 8.09 -30.55 -5.03
CA VAL A 280 7.97 -31.36 -3.81
C VAL A 280 6.49 -31.68 -3.58
N THR A 281 6.13 -32.97 -3.65
CA THR A 281 4.75 -33.43 -3.51
C THR A 281 4.46 -33.88 -2.08
N ILE A 282 3.21 -33.66 -1.64
CA ILE A 282 2.70 -34.08 -0.34
C ILE A 282 1.32 -34.71 -0.47
N LYS A 283 0.99 -35.64 0.42
CA LYS A 283 -0.33 -36.32 0.43
C LYS A 283 -1.45 -35.48 1.02
N ALA A 284 -1.13 -34.50 1.86
CA ALA A 284 -2.09 -33.62 2.52
C ALA A 284 -1.48 -32.24 2.70
N VAL A 285 -2.33 -31.20 2.78
CA VAL A 285 -1.93 -29.82 3.02
C VAL A 285 -1.47 -29.64 4.47
N SER A 286 -0.25 -30.06 4.75
CA SER A 286 0.43 -29.83 6.03
C SER A 286 1.84 -29.34 5.75
N TYR A 287 1.95 -28.09 5.35
CA TYR A 287 3.24 -27.50 5.00
C TYR A 287 3.99 -26.92 6.15
N THR A 288 3.43 -26.96 7.33
CA THR A 288 4.03 -26.37 8.52
C THR A 288 5.44 -26.83 8.80
N HIS A 289 5.87 -27.94 8.19
CA HIS A 289 7.20 -28.51 8.38
C HIS A 289 8.11 -28.44 7.15
N LEU A 290 7.63 -27.92 6.02
CA LEU A 290 8.36 -28.04 4.78
C LEU A 290 9.44 -27.01 4.59
N ARG A 291 9.58 -26.00 5.40
CA ARG A 291 10.74 -25.12 5.48
C ARG A 291 10.41 -23.70 5.93
N ALA A 292 11.34 -23.14 6.68
CA ALA A 292 11.22 -21.88 7.39
C ALA A 292 11.13 -20.63 6.51
N HIS A 293 11.41 -20.71 5.24
CA HIS A 293 11.35 -19.56 4.32
C HIS A 293 10.33 -19.73 3.24
N GLU A 294 9.37 -20.54 3.56
CA GLU A 294 8.24 -20.62 2.69
C GLU A 294 7.60 -19.26 2.55
N THR A 295 7.45 -18.86 1.34
CA THR A 295 7.00 -17.52 0.91
C THR A 295 5.60 -17.14 1.32
N ARG A 296 4.92 -17.99 2.09
CA ARG A 296 3.55 -17.72 2.55
C ARG A 296 3.43 -16.51 3.47
N SER A 297 4.48 -16.16 4.17
CA SER A 297 4.56 -14.92 4.98
C SER A 297 4.84 -13.67 4.13
N ASN A 298 5.18 -13.87 2.86
CA ASN A 298 5.53 -12.80 1.93
C ASN A 298 4.48 -12.59 0.84
N LEU A 299 3.32 -13.27 0.97
CA LEU A 299 2.17 -13.11 0.07
C LEU A 299 1.12 -12.16 0.64
#